data_e09767e0af92ee21676a8ff375057919
#
_entry.id   e09767e0af92ee21676a8ff375057919
#
_cell.length_a   1.000
_cell.length_b   1.000
_cell.length_c   1.000
_cell.angle_alpha   90.00
_cell.angle_beta   90.00
_cell.angle_gamma   90.00
#
_symmetry.space_group_name_H-M   'P 1'
#
loop_
_entity.id
_entity.type
_entity.pdbx_description
1 polymer ?
#
loop_
_entity_poly.entity_id
_entity_poly.type
_entity_poly.pdbx_seq_one_letter_code
_entity_poly.pdbx_strand_id
1 'polypeptide(L)'
;MNTFKIDNDILINTYSNFEKDSEDILFSTDINFIQFHFCLEGKISFRYNNGSYTLDLKENNSLILFNPSTNLPIDATFQKNTKYLSLLITIKKFHGLFS
;
A
#
# COMPACT_ATOMS: atom_id res chain seq x y z
N MET A 1 -0.55 -11.06 -4.45
CA MET A 1 -0.42 -9.64 -4.87
C MET A 1 0.33 -9.60 -6.20
N ASN A 2 -0.18 -8.86 -7.14
CA ASN A 2 0.46 -8.68 -8.44
C ASN A 2 1.20 -7.35 -8.43
N THR A 3 2.46 -7.37 -8.88
CA THR A 3 3.30 -6.17 -8.93
C THR A 3 3.68 -5.88 -10.37
N PHE A 4 3.46 -4.64 -10.79
CA PHE A 4 3.80 -4.14 -12.11
C PHE A 4 4.85 -3.04 -11.97
N LYS A 5 6.02 -3.27 -12.55
CA LYS A 5 7.09 -2.28 -12.56
C LYS A 5 6.96 -1.44 -13.83
N ILE A 6 6.54 -0.18 -13.66
CA ILE A 6 6.42 0.75 -14.80
C ILE A 6 7.82 1.20 -15.23
N ASP A 7 8.64 1.60 -14.26
CA ASP A 7 10.07 1.85 -14.44
C ASP A 7 10.75 1.69 -13.06
N ASN A 8 12.01 2.06 -12.93
CA ASN A 8 12.72 1.91 -11.66
C ASN A 8 12.15 2.77 -10.54
N ASP A 9 11.37 3.78 -10.87
CA ASP A 9 10.85 4.75 -9.92
C ASP A 9 9.35 4.60 -9.64
N ILE A 10 8.64 3.72 -10.36
CA ILE A 10 7.19 3.55 -10.22
C ILE A 10 6.84 2.07 -10.22
N LEU A 11 6.16 1.64 -9.14
CA LEU A 11 5.61 0.29 -8.99
C LEU A 11 4.11 0.39 -8.72
N ILE A 12 3.35 -0.52 -9.30
CA ILE A 12 1.92 -0.65 -9.03
C ILE A 12 1.66 -2.04 -8.48
N ASN A 13 0.97 -2.12 -7.35
CA ASN A 13 0.53 -3.39 -6.77
C ASN A 13 -0.99 -3.47 -6.84
N THR A 14 -1.49 -4.65 -7.18
CA THR A 14 -2.92 -4.94 -7.11
C THR A 14 -3.16 -6.21 -6.33
N TYR A 15 -4.26 -6.27 -5.58
CA TYR A 15 -4.65 -7.45 -4.84
C TYR A 15 -6.15 -7.51 -4.67
N SER A 16 -6.69 -8.71 -4.75
CA SER A 16 -8.12 -8.97 -4.50
C SER A 16 -8.27 -10.21 -3.63
N ASN A 17 -9.12 -10.12 -2.63
CA ASN A 17 -9.49 -11.25 -1.77
C ASN A 17 -10.99 -11.48 -1.85
N PHE A 18 -11.42 -12.51 -2.58
CA PHE A 18 -12.84 -12.88 -2.69
C PHE A 18 -13.17 -14.21 -2.05
N GLU A 19 -12.17 -15.00 -1.66
CA GLU A 19 -12.37 -16.39 -1.22
C GLU A 19 -12.17 -16.58 0.27
N LYS A 20 -11.22 -15.86 0.88
CA LYS A 20 -10.87 -16.02 2.30
C LYS A 20 -11.60 -14.99 3.14
N ASP A 21 -11.97 -15.36 4.37
CA ASP A 21 -12.59 -14.42 5.31
C ASP A 21 -11.69 -13.25 5.60
N SER A 22 -10.38 -13.49 5.70
CA SER A 22 -9.36 -12.45 5.75
C SER A 22 -8.02 -13.01 5.27
N GLU A 23 -7.13 -12.13 4.83
CA GLU A 23 -5.77 -12.50 4.45
C GLU A 23 -4.78 -11.47 4.90
N ASP A 24 -3.72 -11.93 5.57
CA ASP A 24 -2.61 -11.09 6.01
C ASP A 24 -1.52 -11.07 4.94
N ILE A 25 -1.08 -9.88 4.59
CA ILE A 25 0.01 -9.67 3.62
C ILE A 25 1.06 -8.79 4.25
N LEU A 26 2.32 -9.23 4.12
CA LEU A 26 3.49 -8.43 4.47
C LEU A 26 4.32 -8.22 3.21
N PHE A 27 4.52 -6.97 2.84
CA PHE A 27 5.26 -6.59 1.64
C PHE A 27 6.30 -5.54 2.00
N SER A 28 7.57 -5.82 1.72
CA SER A 28 8.67 -4.90 2.02
C SER A 28 8.73 -3.78 0.99
N THR A 29 9.01 -2.57 1.47
CA THR A 29 9.20 -1.40 0.61
C THR A 29 10.51 -0.70 0.93
N ASP A 30 10.97 0.17 0.03
CA ASP A 30 12.17 0.99 0.22
C ASP A 30 11.77 2.34 0.84
N ILE A 31 12.70 2.95 1.59
CA ILE A 31 12.50 4.28 2.19
C ILE A 31 12.33 5.38 1.15
N ASN A 32 12.80 5.15 -0.08
CA ASN A 32 12.72 6.14 -1.14
C ASN A 32 11.35 6.27 -1.79
N PHE A 33 10.41 5.38 -1.43
CA PHE A 33 9.08 5.37 -2.04
C PHE A 33 8.06 6.09 -1.17
N ILE A 34 7.28 6.95 -1.84
CA ILE A 34 6.00 7.43 -1.32
C ILE A 34 4.97 6.36 -1.67
N GLN A 35 4.13 5.99 -0.71
CA GLN A 35 3.12 4.94 -0.88
C GLN A 35 1.74 5.58 -0.98
N PHE A 36 1.03 5.27 -2.06
CA PHE A 36 -0.37 5.63 -2.24
C PHE A 36 -1.18 4.35 -2.22
N HIS A 37 -2.09 4.22 -1.26
CA HIS A 37 -2.93 3.05 -1.08
C HIS A 37 -4.38 3.39 -1.36
N PHE A 38 -5.06 2.56 -2.14
CA PHE A 38 -6.45 2.75 -2.51
C PHE A 38 -7.25 1.48 -2.20
N CYS A 39 -8.32 1.62 -1.42
CA CYS A 39 -9.28 0.55 -1.20
C CYS A 39 -10.43 0.77 -2.19
N LEU A 40 -10.52 -0.07 -3.22
CA LEU A 40 -11.54 0.05 -4.26
C LEU A 40 -12.86 -0.58 -3.82
N GLU A 41 -12.77 -1.69 -3.09
CA GLU A 41 -13.90 -2.39 -2.49
C GLU A 41 -13.44 -2.99 -1.16
N GLY A 42 -14.35 -3.11 -0.20
CA GLY A 42 -14.13 -3.81 1.06
C GLY A 42 -13.41 -2.98 2.10
N LYS A 43 -12.52 -3.62 2.83
CA LYS A 43 -11.81 -3.00 3.97
C LYS A 43 -10.42 -3.60 4.14
N ILE A 44 -9.45 -2.73 4.45
CA ILE A 44 -8.06 -3.10 4.70
C ILE A 44 -7.65 -2.51 6.04
N SER A 45 -7.00 -3.32 6.88
CA SER A 45 -6.44 -2.86 8.15
C SER A 45 -4.92 -2.89 8.06
N PHE A 46 -4.29 -1.73 8.10
CA PHE A 46 -2.84 -1.59 8.08
C PHE A 46 -2.27 -1.54 9.49
N ARG A 47 -1.12 -2.16 9.70
CA ARG A 47 -0.41 -2.19 10.98
C ARG A 47 0.96 -1.56 10.85
N TYR A 48 1.34 -0.78 11.87
CA TYR A 48 2.64 -0.12 11.95
C TYR A 48 3.22 -0.29 13.36
N ASN A 49 4.54 -0.09 13.50
CA ASN A 49 5.24 -0.22 14.78
C ASN A 49 4.97 -1.57 15.47
N ASN A 50 5.21 -2.66 14.74
CA ASN A 50 5.00 -4.03 15.25
C ASN A 50 3.58 -4.26 15.76
N GLY A 51 2.59 -3.65 15.09
CA GLY A 51 1.18 -3.82 15.43
C GLY A 51 0.65 -2.89 16.53
N SER A 52 1.48 -2.00 17.07
CA SER A 52 1.00 -1.04 18.09
C SER A 52 0.16 0.08 17.48
N TYR A 53 0.17 0.21 16.16
CA TYR A 53 -0.58 1.23 15.43
C TYR A 53 -1.37 0.57 14.31
N THR A 54 -2.67 0.79 14.28
CA THR A 54 -3.52 0.27 13.19
C THR A 54 -4.29 1.39 12.54
N LEU A 55 -4.49 1.27 11.23
CA LEU A 55 -5.27 2.21 10.44
C LEU A 55 -6.18 1.42 9.49
N ASP A 56 -7.47 1.70 9.55
CA ASP A 56 -8.45 1.06 8.66
C ASP A 56 -8.69 1.93 7.43
N LEU A 57 -8.55 1.31 6.27
CA LEU A 57 -8.87 1.93 4.99
C LEU A 57 -10.13 1.30 4.43
N LYS A 58 -11.19 2.09 4.31
CA LYS A 58 -12.49 1.63 3.84
C LYS A 58 -12.65 1.89 2.35
N GLU A 59 -13.69 1.27 1.78
CA GLU A 59 -14.03 1.39 0.37
C GLU A 59 -14.08 2.85 -0.09
N ASN A 60 -13.50 3.11 -1.26
CA ASN A 60 -13.40 4.43 -1.90
C ASN A 60 -12.51 5.44 -1.16
N ASN A 61 -11.74 5.00 -0.17
CA ASN A 61 -10.79 5.84 0.54
C ASN A 61 -9.36 5.55 0.10
N SER A 62 -8.49 6.52 0.35
CA SER A 62 -7.07 6.41 0.04
C SER A 62 -6.22 6.84 1.22
N LEU A 63 -4.97 6.40 1.22
CA LEU A 63 -3.99 6.66 2.26
C LEU A 63 -2.65 6.95 1.60
N ILE A 64 -1.98 8.02 2.02
CA ILE A 64 -0.64 8.36 1.55
C ILE A 64 0.31 8.21 2.72
N LEU A 65 1.37 7.44 2.53
CA LEU A 65 2.39 7.18 3.55
C LEU A 65 3.78 7.49 3.02
N PHE A 66 4.55 8.18 3.86
CA PHE A 66 5.97 8.41 3.58
C PHE A 66 6.72 8.65 4.88
N ASN A 67 7.86 7.98 5.02
CA ASN A 67 8.80 8.24 6.11
C ASN A 67 10.22 8.20 5.56
N PRO A 68 10.93 9.35 5.55
CA PRO A 68 12.28 9.41 5.00
C PRO A 68 13.34 8.73 5.88
N SER A 69 12.99 8.39 7.11
CA SER A 69 13.96 7.86 8.08
C SER A 69 13.93 6.35 8.21
N THR A 70 12.79 5.72 7.94
CA THR A 70 12.63 4.26 8.10
C THR A 70 11.75 3.69 6.99
N ASN A 71 11.95 2.40 6.69
CA ASN A 71 11.05 1.68 5.81
C ASN A 71 9.68 1.57 6.44
N LEU A 72 8.64 1.71 5.61
CA LEU A 72 7.26 1.44 6.00
C LEU A 72 6.79 0.21 5.22
N PRO A 73 6.96 -1.00 5.77
CA PRO A 73 6.46 -2.19 5.08
C PRO A 73 4.94 -2.13 4.99
N ILE A 74 4.41 -2.72 3.93
CA ILE A 74 2.96 -2.92 3.81
C ILE A 74 2.63 -4.17 4.63
N ASP A 75 2.08 -3.96 5.82
CA ASP A 75 1.64 -5.01 6.74
C ASP A 75 0.14 -4.81 6.94
N ALA A 76 -0.67 -5.66 6.32
CA ALA A 76 -2.09 -5.41 6.23
C ALA A 76 -2.91 -6.68 6.24
N THR A 77 -4.14 -6.57 6.77
CA THR A 77 -5.16 -7.59 6.67
C THR A 77 -6.23 -7.14 5.70
N PHE A 78 -6.46 -7.96 4.67
CA PHE A 78 -7.48 -7.73 3.64
C PHE A 78 -8.70 -8.59 3.97
N GLN A 79 -9.83 -7.95 4.22
CA GLN A 79 -11.06 -8.67 4.49
C GLN A 79 -11.64 -9.30 3.23
N LYS A 80 -12.63 -10.19 3.38
CA LYS A 80 -13.28 -10.81 2.23
C LYS A 80 -13.94 -9.74 1.36
N ASN A 81 -13.91 -9.94 0.06
CA ASN A 81 -14.48 -9.04 -0.94
C ASN A 81 -13.78 -7.68 -0.97
N THR A 82 -12.45 -7.69 -0.82
CA THR A 82 -11.63 -6.49 -0.87
C THR A 82 -10.85 -6.43 -2.18
N LYS A 83 -10.87 -5.27 -2.82
CA LYS A 83 -10.01 -4.92 -3.95
C LYS A 83 -9.10 -3.77 -3.57
N TYR A 84 -7.81 -3.91 -3.88
CA TYR A 84 -6.76 -3.02 -3.46
C TYR A 84 -5.84 -2.67 -4.61
N LEU A 85 -5.40 -1.42 -4.64
CA LEU A 85 -4.37 -0.94 -5.54
C LEU A 85 -3.43 -0.03 -4.77
N SER A 86 -2.13 -0.19 -4.99
CA SER A 86 -1.15 0.77 -4.47
C SER A 86 -0.24 1.25 -5.58
N LEU A 87 0.19 2.50 -5.43
CA LEU A 87 1.20 3.13 -6.27
C LEU A 87 2.39 3.47 -5.37
N LEU A 88 3.56 2.95 -5.72
CA LEU A 88 4.82 3.29 -5.07
C LEU A 88 5.63 4.14 -6.04
N ILE A 89 5.94 5.36 -5.64
CA ILE A 89 6.69 6.28 -6.48
C ILE A 89 7.88 6.84 -5.70
N THR A 90 9.06 6.88 -6.30
CA THR A 90 10.22 7.45 -5.63
C THR A 90 10.05 8.95 -5.44
N ILE A 91 10.66 9.49 -4.39
CA ILE A 91 10.67 10.93 -4.15
C ILE A 91 11.24 11.68 -5.34
N LYS A 92 12.31 11.16 -5.92
CA LYS A 92 12.94 11.74 -7.10
C LYS A 92 11.95 11.91 -8.26
N LYS A 93 11.19 10.85 -8.55
CA LYS A 93 10.20 10.87 -9.63
C LYS A 93 9.06 11.81 -9.31
N PHE A 94 8.58 11.78 -8.06
CA PHE A 94 7.51 12.64 -7.60
C PHE A 94 7.87 14.12 -7.76
N HIS A 95 9.06 14.52 -7.33
CA HIS A 95 9.54 15.89 -7.51
C HIS A 95 9.66 16.27 -8.99
N GLY A 96 10.11 15.35 -9.82
CA GLY A 96 10.22 15.60 -11.27
C GLY A 96 8.88 15.82 -11.95
N LEU A 97 7.80 15.21 -11.42
CA LEU A 97 6.46 15.36 -11.99
C LEU A 97 5.76 16.65 -11.55
N PHE A 98 6.11 17.18 -10.37
CA PHE A 98 5.37 18.29 -9.74
C PHE A 98 6.21 19.55 -9.51
N SER A 99 7.43 19.58 -9.98
CA SER A 99 8.29 20.77 -9.82
C SER A 99 8.43 21.56 -11.13
#